data_ec111195c25b675b9d3ba2aa9fc3f849
#
_entry.id   ec111195c25b675b9d3ba2aa9fc3f849
#
_cell.length_a   1.000
_cell.length_b   1.000
_cell.length_c   1.000
_cell.angle_alpha   90.00
_cell.angle_beta   90.00
_cell.angle_gamma   90.00
#
_symmetry.space_group_name_H-M   'P 1'
#
loop_
_entity.id
_entity.type
_entity.pdbx_description
1 polymer ?
#
loop_
_entity_poly.entity_id
_entity_poly.type
_entity_poly.pdbx_seq_one_letter_code
_entity_poly.pdbx_strand_id
1 'polypeptide(L)'
;GVQWHPECMDNEDSARLFRHFVQQCASYHRARQWHQHHLSLDSHCDTPMFFDQDIDFNRRDPKILVDAFKMAEGGLDASIMVAYLAQKERTPEAHLAATAKADGILDRLTAMVERCPSARMAFSPEEVRANKAAGYRSILPGIENGYAFGTDLANVAHYRQRGIVYTTLCHNGNNEICDSARPNALDKERFPATNGAEHGGLSAFGRKVVAEMNRVGMMVDLSHAAESTFYDALAVSKVPIVCSHSSSKVLCNHPRNLTDDQLRALAAAGGVAQCTFYCGFLRTDEENATIDDAVAHMLHMIKVAGVDHIGIGTDFDGDGGVPGLASASELINLTRRLQAE
;
A
#
# COMPACT_ATOMS: atom_id res chain seq x y z
N GLY A 1 -1.85 -31.80 -8.02
CA GLY A 1 -2.34 -33.00 -8.71
C GLY A 1 -2.47 -34.18 -7.74
N VAL A 2 -3.15 -35.22 -8.17
CA VAL A 2 -3.28 -36.47 -7.42
C VAL A 2 -2.43 -37.57 -8.06
N GLN A 3 -1.93 -38.50 -7.24
CA GLN A 3 -1.04 -39.58 -7.71
C GLN A 3 -1.77 -40.91 -7.93
N TRP A 4 -3.11 -40.91 -7.93
CA TRP A 4 -3.94 -42.08 -8.25
C TRP A 4 -4.98 -41.70 -9.33
N HIS A 5 -5.77 -42.66 -9.75
CA HIS A 5 -6.78 -42.51 -10.80
C HIS A 5 -8.19 -42.36 -10.21
N PRO A 6 -8.54 -41.18 -9.64
CA PRO A 6 -9.87 -40.97 -9.04
C PRO A 6 -11.00 -41.05 -10.06
N GLU A 7 -10.72 -40.80 -11.36
CA GLU A 7 -11.68 -40.96 -12.47
C GLU A 7 -12.11 -42.41 -12.69
N CYS A 8 -11.30 -43.37 -12.24
CA CYS A 8 -11.59 -44.78 -12.35
C CYS A 8 -12.26 -45.36 -11.09
N MET A 9 -12.51 -44.55 -10.07
CA MET A 9 -13.05 -44.96 -8.78
C MET A 9 -14.47 -44.43 -8.61
N ASP A 10 -15.44 -45.34 -8.62
CA ASP A 10 -16.85 -44.99 -8.36
C ASP A 10 -17.11 -44.97 -6.83
N ASN A 11 -16.65 -43.86 -6.20
CA ASN A 11 -16.86 -43.63 -4.78
C ASN A 11 -17.05 -42.12 -4.48
N GLU A 12 -17.63 -41.85 -3.29
CA GLU A 12 -17.97 -40.49 -2.87
C GLU A 12 -16.75 -39.56 -2.73
N ASP A 13 -15.58 -40.07 -2.34
CA ASP A 13 -14.37 -39.27 -2.19
C ASP A 13 -13.85 -38.76 -3.54
N SER A 14 -13.89 -39.63 -4.57
CA SER A 14 -13.55 -39.22 -5.94
C SER A 14 -14.55 -38.20 -6.47
N ALA A 15 -15.86 -38.43 -6.27
CA ALA A 15 -16.91 -37.50 -6.67
C ALA A 15 -16.75 -36.14 -5.95
N ARG A 16 -16.39 -36.14 -4.65
CA ARG A 16 -16.12 -34.93 -3.87
C ARG A 16 -14.90 -34.17 -4.39
N LEU A 17 -13.80 -34.88 -4.74
CA LEU A 17 -12.61 -34.30 -5.34
C LEU A 17 -12.94 -33.55 -6.63
N PHE A 18 -13.68 -34.19 -7.55
CA PHE A 18 -14.07 -33.56 -8.83
C PHE A 18 -15.04 -32.39 -8.62
N ARG A 19 -16.03 -32.52 -7.73
CA ARG A 19 -16.92 -31.39 -7.41
C ARG A 19 -16.09 -30.19 -6.88
N HIS A 20 -15.16 -30.42 -5.97
CA HIS A 20 -14.28 -29.37 -5.43
C HIS A 20 -13.45 -28.74 -6.56
N PHE A 21 -12.83 -29.52 -7.41
CA PHE A 21 -12.05 -29.01 -8.54
C PHE A 21 -12.88 -28.11 -9.47
N VAL A 22 -14.08 -28.58 -9.87
CA VAL A 22 -14.99 -27.80 -10.72
C VAL A 22 -15.41 -26.50 -10.04
N GLN A 23 -15.71 -26.53 -8.74
CA GLN A 23 -16.04 -25.33 -7.97
C GLN A 23 -14.88 -24.33 -7.92
N GLN A 24 -13.63 -24.80 -7.73
CA GLN A 24 -12.45 -23.95 -7.75
C GLN A 24 -12.22 -23.31 -9.12
N CYS A 25 -12.36 -24.10 -10.20
CA CYS A 25 -12.27 -23.59 -11.56
C CYS A 25 -13.34 -22.52 -11.85
N ALA A 26 -14.59 -22.77 -11.45
CA ALA A 26 -15.68 -21.82 -11.63
C ALA A 26 -15.45 -20.51 -10.82
N SER A 27 -14.97 -20.62 -9.59
CA SER A 27 -14.61 -19.45 -8.76
C SER A 27 -13.48 -18.64 -9.39
N TYR A 28 -12.41 -19.31 -9.84
CA TYR A 28 -11.31 -18.65 -10.52
C TYR A 28 -11.77 -17.95 -11.82
N HIS A 29 -12.61 -18.61 -12.61
CA HIS A 29 -13.15 -18.03 -13.85
C HIS A 29 -13.98 -16.77 -13.58
N ARG A 30 -14.87 -16.79 -12.56
CA ARG A 30 -15.64 -15.60 -12.16
C ARG A 30 -14.73 -14.44 -11.76
N ALA A 31 -13.70 -14.70 -10.95
CA ALA A 31 -12.75 -13.68 -10.54
C ALA A 31 -12.00 -13.09 -11.76
N ARG A 32 -11.55 -13.93 -12.69
CA ARG A 32 -10.91 -13.48 -13.95
C ARG A 32 -11.85 -12.60 -14.79
N GLN A 33 -13.11 -12.99 -14.93
CA GLN A 33 -14.12 -12.19 -15.63
C GLN A 33 -14.33 -10.85 -14.95
N TRP A 34 -14.39 -10.82 -13.60
CA TRP A 34 -14.52 -9.58 -12.85
C TRP A 34 -13.35 -8.62 -13.16
N HIS A 35 -12.11 -9.08 -13.11
CA HIS A 35 -10.93 -8.27 -13.42
C HIS A 35 -10.89 -7.76 -14.86
N GLN A 36 -11.53 -8.42 -15.82
CA GLN A 36 -11.64 -7.90 -17.19
C GLN A 36 -12.48 -6.62 -17.27
N HIS A 37 -13.50 -6.49 -16.42
CA HIS A 37 -14.46 -5.39 -16.46
C HIS A 37 -14.24 -4.32 -15.37
N HIS A 38 -13.52 -4.63 -14.30
CA HIS A 38 -13.28 -3.74 -13.17
C HIS A 38 -11.80 -3.45 -13.03
N LEU A 39 -11.48 -2.19 -12.71
CA LEU A 39 -10.12 -1.76 -12.46
C LEU A 39 -9.70 -2.17 -11.05
N SER A 40 -8.51 -2.72 -10.90
CA SER A 40 -7.87 -3.04 -9.62
C SER A 40 -6.61 -2.21 -9.42
N LEU A 41 -6.45 -1.68 -8.21
CA LEU A 41 -5.32 -0.86 -7.80
C LEU A 41 -4.79 -1.35 -6.46
N ASP A 42 -3.49 -1.54 -6.38
CA ASP A 42 -2.74 -1.66 -5.13
C ASP A 42 -2.13 -0.29 -4.79
N SER A 43 -2.45 0.24 -3.63
CA SER A 43 -2.07 1.60 -3.27
C SER A 43 -0.68 1.73 -2.66
N HIS A 44 0.01 0.61 -2.37
CA HIS A 44 1.34 0.67 -1.74
C HIS A 44 2.17 -0.59 -2.01
N CYS A 45 3.35 -0.37 -2.58
CA CYS A 45 4.29 -1.43 -2.90
C CYS A 45 5.72 -0.87 -2.90
N ASP A 46 6.66 -1.59 -2.28
CA ASP A 46 8.07 -1.19 -2.09
C ASP A 46 9.04 -1.79 -3.11
N THR A 47 8.54 -2.42 -4.16
CA THR A 47 9.37 -3.03 -5.22
C THR A 47 10.50 -2.12 -5.72
N PRO A 48 10.37 -0.77 -5.81
CA PRO A 48 11.49 0.10 -6.23
C PRO A 48 12.73 0.03 -5.34
N MET A 49 12.62 -0.47 -4.10
CA MET A 49 13.80 -0.69 -3.24
C MET A 49 14.82 -1.67 -3.84
N PHE A 50 14.36 -2.55 -4.72
CA PHE A 50 15.19 -3.59 -5.35
C PHE A 50 15.71 -3.19 -6.73
N PHE A 51 15.36 -2.02 -7.27
CA PHE A 51 15.72 -1.60 -8.63
C PHE A 51 17.17 -1.10 -8.77
N ASP A 52 17.96 -1.12 -7.71
CA ASP A 52 19.42 -0.99 -7.75
C ASP A 52 20.15 -2.32 -7.93
N GLN A 53 19.40 -3.43 -7.92
CA GLN A 53 19.89 -4.79 -8.15
C GLN A 53 19.62 -5.22 -9.60
N ASP A 54 20.12 -6.39 -9.97
CA ASP A 54 19.81 -7.04 -11.25
C ASP A 54 18.39 -7.61 -11.21
N ILE A 55 17.41 -6.75 -11.44
CA ILE A 55 15.97 -7.03 -11.52
C ILE A 55 15.47 -6.70 -12.91
N ASP A 56 14.66 -7.58 -13.48
CA ASP A 56 13.92 -7.34 -14.73
C ASP A 56 12.41 -7.38 -14.45
N PHE A 57 11.80 -6.22 -14.30
CA PHE A 57 10.35 -6.09 -14.07
C PHE A 57 9.49 -6.71 -15.19
N ASN A 58 10.07 -6.91 -16.38
CA ASN A 58 9.43 -7.56 -17.52
C ASN A 58 9.57 -9.10 -17.51
N ARG A 59 10.00 -9.69 -16.39
CA ARG A 59 10.07 -11.14 -16.18
C ARG A 59 9.42 -11.50 -14.87
N ARG A 60 9.07 -12.78 -14.71
CA ARG A 60 8.74 -13.32 -13.40
C ARG A 60 10.05 -13.44 -12.60
N ASP A 61 10.32 -12.43 -11.77
CA ASP A 61 11.53 -12.39 -10.96
C ASP A 61 11.23 -12.91 -9.53
N PRO A 62 11.95 -13.93 -9.05
CA PRO A 62 11.73 -14.47 -7.71
C PRO A 62 12.18 -13.55 -6.57
N LYS A 63 12.95 -12.49 -6.87
CA LYS A 63 13.48 -11.55 -5.87
C LYS A 63 12.49 -10.47 -5.45
N ILE A 64 11.42 -10.26 -6.23
CA ILE A 64 10.39 -9.25 -5.98
C ILE A 64 9.00 -9.88 -5.97
N LEU A 65 8.08 -9.30 -5.21
CA LEU A 65 6.71 -9.78 -5.10
C LEU A 65 5.78 -9.19 -6.16
N VAL A 66 6.19 -8.07 -6.79
CA VAL A 66 5.42 -7.40 -7.85
C VAL A 66 6.29 -7.23 -9.09
N ASP A 67 5.89 -7.88 -10.17
CA ASP A 67 6.40 -7.68 -11.53
C ASP A 67 5.24 -7.71 -12.53
N ALA A 68 5.48 -7.36 -13.78
CA ALA A 68 4.43 -7.26 -14.79
C ALA A 68 3.69 -8.59 -15.04
N PHE A 69 4.37 -9.74 -14.88
CA PHE A 69 3.75 -11.07 -15.01
C PHE A 69 2.87 -11.39 -13.81
N LYS A 70 3.35 -11.14 -12.58
CA LYS A 70 2.57 -11.36 -11.37
C LYS A 70 1.35 -10.45 -11.32
N MET A 71 1.48 -9.19 -11.74
CA MET A 71 0.33 -8.28 -11.90
C MET A 71 -0.70 -8.85 -12.87
N ALA A 72 -0.25 -9.37 -14.04
CA ALA A 72 -1.14 -9.95 -15.03
C ALA A 72 -1.86 -11.20 -14.52
N GLU A 73 -1.17 -12.07 -13.80
CA GLU A 73 -1.72 -13.30 -13.24
C GLU A 73 -2.74 -13.03 -12.13
N GLY A 74 -2.41 -12.11 -11.21
CA GLY A 74 -3.30 -11.73 -10.11
C GLY A 74 -4.45 -10.81 -10.52
N GLY A 75 -4.44 -10.31 -11.77
CA GLY A 75 -5.46 -9.39 -12.26
C GLY A 75 -5.27 -7.95 -11.77
N LEU A 76 -4.06 -7.58 -11.33
CA LEU A 76 -3.73 -6.23 -10.88
C LEU A 76 -3.47 -5.31 -12.07
N ASP A 77 -4.26 -4.23 -12.19
CA ASP A 77 -4.15 -3.28 -13.31
C ASP A 77 -3.19 -2.12 -12.99
N ALA A 78 -3.14 -1.71 -11.73
CA ALA A 78 -2.33 -0.57 -11.30
C ALA A 78 -1.70 -0.81 -9.93
N SER A 79 -0.49 -0.28 -9.72
CA SER A 79 0.17 -0.26 -8.40
C SER A 79 0.85 1.09 -8.18
N ILE A 80 0.71 1.63 -6.96
CA ILE A 80 1.51 2.77 -6.52
C ILE A 80 2.80 2.23 -5.92
N MET A 81 3.91 2.50 -6.58
CA MET A 81 5.25 2.07 -6.19
C MET A 81 6.00 3.23 -5.57
N VAL A 82 6.49 3.04 -4.35
CA VAL A 82 7.02 4.14 -3.56
C VAL A 82 8.55 4.22 -3.55
N ALA A 83 9.06 5.43 -3.50
CA ALA A 83 10.42 5.71 -3.07
C ALA A 83 10.43 5.69 -1.53
N TYR A 84 10.80 4.56 -0.94
CA TYR A 84 10.93 4.39 0.49
C TYR A 84 12.19 5.05 1.05
N LEU A 85 12.02 5.78 2.15
CA LEU A 85 13.09 6.43 2.89
C LEU A 85 13.03 6.09 4.38
N ALA A 86 13.99 5.31 4.86
CA ALA A 86 14.15 5.11 6.30
C ALA A 86 14.41 6.45 6.99
N GLN A 87 13.74 6.70 8.12
CA GLN A 87 14.01 7.87 8.96
C GLN A 87 15.43 7.81 9.52
N LYS A 88 16.17 8.89 9.32
CA LYS A 88 17.54 9.07 9.81
C LYS A 88 17.68 10.36 10.60
N GLU A 89 18.91 10.81 10.81
CA GLU A 89 19.23 12.10 11.44
C GLU A 89 18.57 13.26 10.69
N ARG A 90 18.25 14.32 11.44
CA ARG A 90 17.56 15.50 10.91
C ARG A 90 18.53 16.67 10.81
N THR A 91 19.62 16.47 10.07
CA THR A 91 20.59 17.51 9.72
C THR A 91 20.39 17.98 8.28
N PRO A 92 20.86 19.18 7.91
CA PRO A 92 20.76 19.67 6.54
C PRO A 92 21.38 18.69 5.52
N GLU A 93 22.52 18.09 5.87
CA GLU A 93 23.24 17.13 5.01
C GLU A 93 22.41 15.83 4.83
N ALA A 94 21.79 15.33 5.92
CA ALA A 94 20.94 14.15 5.87
C ALA A 94 19.66 14.40 5.06
N HIS A 95 19.07 15.59 5.15
CA HIS A 95 17.91 15.98 4.32
C HIS A 95 18.29 16.02 2.83
N LEU A 96 19.43 16.65 2.47
CA LEU A 96 19.90 16.64 1.08
C LEU A 96 20.14 15.22 0.56
N ALA A 97 20.73 14.35 1.39
CA ALA A 97 20.96 12.96 1.02
C ALA A 97 19.62 12.19 0.86
N ALA A 98 18.60 12.49 1.69
CA ALA A 98 17.26 11.89 1.57
C ALA A 98 16.57 12.30 0.27
N THR A 99 16.60 13.59 -0.07
CA THR A 99 16.07 14.10 -1.34
C THR A 99 16.76 13.44 -2.53
N ALA A 100 18.09 13.40 -2.55
CA ALA A 100 18.86 12.77 -3.62
C ALA A 100 18.58 11.26 -3.73
N LYS A 101 18.39 10.57 -2.59
CA LYS A 101 18.01 9.15 -2.57
C LYS A 101 16.62 8.93 -3.19
N ALA A 102 15.64 9.75 -2.81
CA ALA A 102 14.29 9.67 -3.38
C ALA A 102 14.32 9.89 -4.89
N ASP A 103 15.01 10.92 -5.36
CA ASP A 103 15.18 11.19 -6.80
C ASP A 103 15.82 10.01 -7.53
N GLY A 104 16.87 9.42 -6.98
CA GLY A 104 17.53 8.25 -7.57
C GLY A 104 16.64 7.00 -7.64
N ILE A 105 15.76 6.77 -6.66
CA ILE A 105 14.78 5.67 -6.70
C ILE A 105 13.75 5.95 -7.80
N LEU A 106 13.22 7.15 -7.88
CA LEU A 106 12.24 7.56 -8.89
C LEU A 106 12.79 7.49 -10.33
N ASP A 107 14.07 7.83 -10.52
CA ASP A 107 14.75 7.69 -11.81
C ASP A 107 14.84 6.22 -12.23
N ARG A 108 15.21 5.33 -11.30
CA ARG A 108 15.27 3.89 -11.56
C ARG A 108 13.88 3.30 -11.82
N LEU A 109 12.85 3.72 -11.07
CA LEU A 109 11.46 3.32 -11.31
C LEU A 109 11.02 3.68 -12.72
N THR A 110 11.21 4.93 -13.12
CA THR A 110 10.87 5.42 -14.46
C THR A 110 11.60 4.62 -15.55
N ALA A 111 12.92 4.47 -15.43
CA ALA A 111 13.71 3.72 -16.38
C ALA A 111 13.35 2.23 -16.44
N MET A 112 12.91 1.64 -15.32
CA MET A 112 12.45 0.23 -15.29
C MET A 112 11.12 0.06 -16.02
N VAL A 113 10.17 0.95 -15.81
CA VAL A 113 8.86 0.92 -16.47
C VAL A 113 8.98 1.21 -17.96
N GLU A 114 9.82 2.18 -18.37
CA GLU A 114 10.05 2.50 -19.79
C GLU A 114 10.61 1.31 -20.59
N ARG A 115 11.37 0.44 -19.95
CA ARG A 115 11.90 -0.79 -20.58
C ARG A 115 10.90 -1.95 -20.58
N CYS A 116 9.78 -1.84 -19.86
CA CYS A 116 8.77 -2.88 -19.74
C CYS A 116 7.68 -2.70 -20.82
N PRO A 117 7.57 -3.57 -21.82
CA PRO A 117 6.62 -3.41 -22.93
C PRO A 117 5.16 -3.59 -22.51
N SER A 118 4.89 -4.14 -21.32
CA SER A 118 3.54 -4.41 -20.79
C SER A 118 3.11 -3.46 -19.67
N ALA A 119 3.98 -2.50 -19.28
CA ALA A 119 3.67 -1.51 -18.25
C ALA A 119 3.88 -0.08 -18.76
N ARG A 120 3.21 0.87 -18.15
CA ARG A 120 3.35 2.30 -18.40
C ARG A 120 3.23 3.08 -17.10
N MET A 121 3.94 4.19 -17.02
CA MET A 121 3.69 5.18 -15.97
C MET A 121 2.28 5.74 -16.11
N ALA A 122 1.66 6.08 -14.97
CA ALA A 122 0.40 6.82 -14.92
C ALA A 122 0.45 7.82 -13.76
N PHE A 123 -0.20 8.97 -13.94
CA PHE A 123 -0.17 10.09 -12.99
C PHE A 123 -1.59 10.59 -12.66
N SER A 124 -2.60 9.98 -13.28
CA SER A 124 -4.02 10.30 -13.08
C SER A 124 -4.91 9.07 -13.23
N PRO A 125 -6.14 9.09 -12.68
CA PRO A 125 -7.11 8.01 -12.87
C PRO A 125 -7.48 7.79 -14.36
N GLU A 126 -7.48 8.84 -15.17
CA GLU A 126 -7.77 8.80 -16.61
C GLU A 126 -6.70 7.99 -17.35
N GLU A 127 -5.41 8.23 -17.03
CA GLU A 127 -4.29 7.50 -17.60
C GLU A 127 -4.31 6.02 -17.20
N VAL A 128 -4.66 5.71 -15.94
CA VAL A 128 -4.82 4.32 -15.47
C VAL A 128 -5.91 3.60 -16.27
N ARG A 129 -7.07 4.25 -16.50
CA ARG A 129 -8.16 3.69 -17.32
C ARG A 129 -7.73 3.50 -18.79
N ALA A 130 -7.04 4.49 -19.35
CA ALA A 130 -6.52 4.42 -20.72
C ALA A 130 -5.50 3.29 -20.89
N ASN A 131 -4.57 3.13 -19.94
CA ASN A 131 -3.60 2.05 -19.94
C ASN A 131 -4.27 0.69 -19.88
N LYS A 132 -5.24 0.50 -18.97
CA LYS A 132 -6.01 -0.76 -18.89
C LYS A 132 -6.73 -1.07 -20.22
N ALA A 133 -7.42 -0.08 -20.80
CA ALA A 133 -8.11 -0.25 -22.08
C ALA A 133 -7.16 -0.63 -23.22
N ALA A 134 -5.91 -0.17 -23.17
CA ALA A 134 -4.85 -0.49 -24.12
C ALA A 134 -4.06 -1.78 -23.77
N GLY A 135 -4.40 -2.47 -22.68
CA GLY A 135 -3.76 -3.72 -22.24
C GLY A 135 -2.48 -3.57 -21.43
N TYR A 136 -2.17 -2.37 -20.95
CA TYR A 136 -0.99 -2.08 -20.12
C TYR A 136 -1.31 -2.11 -18.63
N ARG A 137 -0.31 -2.45 -17.82
CA ARG A 137 -0.31 -2.22 -16.38
C ARG A 137 0.15 -0.81 -16.08
N SER A 138 -0.50 -0.16 -15.10
CA SER A 138 -0.13 1.20 -14.69
C SER A 138 0.75 1.19 -13.46
N ILE A 139 1.84 1.94 -13.51
CA ILE A 139 2.71 2.19 -12.35
C ILE A 139 2.62 3.67 -12.02
N LEU A 140 2.23 3.97 -10.77
CA LEU A 140 2.11 5.33 -10.26
C LEU A 140 3.23 5.55 -9.24
N PRO A 141 4.00 6.65 -9.33
CA PRO A 141 5.06 6.90 -8.36
C PRO A 141 4.51 7.53 -7.08
N GLY A 142 4.95 7.03 -5.93
CA GLY A 142 4.71 7.60 -4.61
C GLY A 142 6.01 7.85 -3.85
N ILE A 143 5.92 8.50 -2.70
CA ILE A 143 7.03 8.61 -1.74
C ILE A 143 6.52 8.09 -0.39
N GLU A 144 7.30 7.22 0.23
CA GLU A 144 7.10 6.83 1.61
C GLU A 144 8.14 7.49 2.52
N ASN A 145 7.64 8.31 3.44
CA ASN A 145 8.31 9.22 4.35
C ASN A 145 8.60 10.62 3.77
N GLY A 146 7.84 11.60 4.23
CA GLY A 146 8.04 13.02 3.91
C GLY A 146 9.39 13.60 4.38
N TYR A 147 10.25 12.78 4.98
CA TYR A 147 11.66 13.06 5.23
C TYR A 147 12.40 13.52 3.95
N ALA A 148 11.92 13.08 2.77
CA ALA A 148 12.38 13.57 1.47
C ALA A 148 12.21 15.09 1.27
N PHE A 149 11.26 15.71 1.96
CA PHE A 149 11.04 17.17 1.85
C PHE A 149 12.06 17.97 2.65
N GLY A 150 12.76 17.34 3.62
CA GLY A 150 13.63 18.04 4.55
C GLY A 150 12.87 19.14 5.27
N THR A 151 13.42 20.34 5.26
CA THR A 151 12.81 21.57 5.80
C THR A 151 12.40 22.57 4.69
N ASP A 152 12.45 22.15 3.43
CA ASP A 152 12.12 23.01 2.28
C ASP A 152 10.76 22.65 1.67
N LEU A 153 9.81 23.55 1.82
CA LEU A 153 8.45 23.39 1.29
C LEU A 153 8.42 23.31 -0.25
N ALA A 154 9.43 23.84 -0.94
CA ALA A 154 9.54 23.77 -2.41
C ALA A 154 9.70 22.32 -2.91
N ASN A 155 10.22 21.41 -2.08
CA ASN A 155 10.34 20.00 -2.43
C ASN A 155 8.98 19.32 -2.65
N VAL A 156 7.89 19.78 -2.04
CA VAL A 156 6.54 19.28 -2.32
C VAL A 156 6.18 19.52 -3.79
N ALA A 157 6.40 20.75 -4.30
CA ALA A 157 6.15 21.07 -5.70
C ALA A 157 7.12 20.34 -6.64
N HIS A 158 8.40 20.20 -6.26
CA HIS A 158 9.39 19.42 -7.01
C HIS A 158 8.91 17.98 -7.26
N TYR A 159 8.51 17.28 -6.22
CA TYR A 159 8.04 15.89 -6.37
C TYR A 159 6.70 15.80 -7.11
N ARG A 160 5.80 16.77 -6.92
CA ARG A 160 4.56 16.79 -7.73
C ARG A 160 4.85 16.95 -9.21
N GLN A 161 5.83 17.78 -9.59
CA GLN A 161 6.29 17.93 -10.99
C GLN A 161 6.92 16.63 -11.53
N ARG A 162 7.52 15.79 -10.68
CA ARG A 162 7.98 14.44 -11.02
C ARG A 162 6.87 13.40 -11.11
N GLY A 163 5.61 13.81 -10.91
CA GLY A 163 4.45 12.94 -11.06
C GLY A 163 4.03 12.22 -9.78
N ILE A 164 4.64 12.50 -8.62
CA ILE A 164 4.29 11.84 -7.36
C ILE A 164 2.81 12.04 -7.06
N VAL A 165 2.08 10.92 -6.87
CA VAL A 165 0.64 10.93 -6.63
C VAL A 165 0.31 11.11 -5.15
N TYR A 166 1.11 10.56 -4.24
CA TYR A 166 1.03 10.82 -2.79
C TYR A 166 2.40 10.81 -2.11
N THR A 167 2.45 11.39 -0.92
CA THR A 167 3.55 11.19 0.02
C THR A 167 3.00 10.82 1.39
N THR A 168 3.54 9.73 1.98
CA THR A 168 3.32 9.36 3.38
C THR A 168 4.08 10.34 4.28
N LEU A 169 3.40 11.01 5.21
CA LEU A 169 3.98 12.12 5.97
C LEU A 169 5.21 11.71 6.80
N CYS A 170 5.21 10.50 7.35
CA CYS A 170 6.35 9.92 8.07
C CYS A 170 6.38 8.39 7.86
N HIS A 171 7.50 7.78 8.26
CA HIS A 171 7.62 6.33 8.45
C HIS A 171 7.80 6.02 9.95
N ASN A 172 8.53 4.98 10.33
CA ASN A 172 8.90 4.73 11.71
C ASN A 172 9.92 5.78 12.18
N GLY A 173 9.60 6.51 13.24
CA GLY A 173 10.31 7.69 13.75
C GLY A 173 9.66 9.02 13.32
N ASN A 174 9.74 10.00 14.22
CA ASN A 174 9.26 11.35 13.96
C ASN A 174 10.17 12.06 12.94
N ASN A 175 9.60 13.02 12.23
CA ASN A 175 10.37 13.89 11.33
C ASN A 175 9.95 15.37 11.53
N GLU A 176 10.37 16.25 10.62
CA GLU A 176 10.05 17.68 10.69
C GLU A 176 8.56 17.96 10.50
N ILE A 177 7.82 17.00 9.94
CA ILE A 177 6.40 17.15 9.57
C ILE A 177 5.49 16.75 10.73
N CYS A 178 5.76 15.58 11.37
CA CYS A 178 4.80 15.03 12.31
C CYS A 178 5.37 13.94 13.22
N ASP A 179 4.57 13.55 14.20
CA ASP A 179 4.80 12.37 15.01
C ASP A 179 4.36 11.10 14.30
N SER A 180 5.19 10.05 14.43
CA SER A 180 4.94 8.69 13.94
C SER A 180 4.17 7.86 14.96
N ALA A 181 3.35 6.92 14.49
CA ALA A 181 2.74 5.88 15.32
C ALA A 181 3.78 4.96 16.00
N ARG A 182 5.00 4.94 15.45
CA ARG A 182 6.15 4.18 16.00
C ARG A 182 7.36 5.10 16.14
N PRO A 183 7.40 5.96 17.19
CA PRO A 183 8.58 6.73 17.51
C PRO A 183 9.79 5.81 17.67
N ASN A 184 10.95 6.20 17.12
CA ASN A 184 12.17 5.41 17.22
C ASN A 184 12.85 5.53 18.61
N ALA A 185 13.97 4.87 18.82
CA ALA A 185 14.66 4.89 20.10
C ALA A 185 15.15 6.30 20.48
N LEU A 186 15.62 7.07 19.50
CA LEU A 186 16.10 8.43 19.71
C LEU A 186 14.95 9.39 20.07
N ASP A 187 13.78 9.23 19.46
CA ASP A 187 12.58 9.99 19.79
C ASP A 187 12.17 9.73 21.24
N LYS A 188 12.18 8.47 21.68
CA LYS A 188 11.84 8.08 23.05
C LYS A 188 12.86 8.57 24.08
N GLU A 189 14.12 8.64 23.71
CA GLU A 189 15.18 9.21 24.53
C GLU A 189 15.02 10.73 24.69
N ARG A 190 14.69 11.43 23.59
CA ARG A 190 14.51 12.89 23.58
C ARG A 190 13.21 13.33 24.26
N PHE A 191 12.14 12.55 24.10
CA PHE A 191 10.79 12.88 24.57
C PHE A 191 10.20 11.77 25.48
N PRO A 192 10.84 11.41 26.59
CA PRO A 192 10.42 10.29 27.42
C PRO A 192 9.05 10.51 28.09
N ALA A 193 8.69 11.76 28.41
CA ALA A 193 7.43 12.10 29.06
C ALA A 193 6.20 11.86 28.16
N THR A 194 6.39 11.85 26.84
CA THR A 194 5.35 11.66 25.82
C THR A 194 5.52 10.34 25.06
N ASN A 195 6.36 9.43 25.59
CA ASN A 195 6.70 8.17 24.94
C ASN A 195 7.21 8.35 23.48
N GLY A 196 7.95 9.43 23.25
CA GLY A 196 8.58 9.75 21.98
C GLY A 196 7.81 10.73 21.09
N ALA A 197 6.60 11.17 21.44
CA ALA A 197 5.91 12.21 20.68
C ALA A 197 6.59 13.57 20.89
N GLU A 198 6.96 14.20 19.78
CA GLU A 198 7.68 15.49 19.77
C GLU A 198 6.74 16.67 19.56
N HIS A 199 5.80 16.53 18.62
CA HIS A 199 4.97 17.63 18.13
C HIS A 199 3.55 17.60 18.70
N GLY A 200 3.12 16.46 19.27
CA GLY A 200 1.74 16.23 19.67
C GLY A 200 0.79 16.08 18.48
N GLY A 201 1.33 15.74 17.31
CA GLY A 201 0.61 15.63 16.03
C GLY A 201 1.41 16.22 14.87
N LEU A 202 0.79 17.09 14.06
CA LEU A 202 1.48 17.87 13.03
C LEU A 202 2.30 19.01 13.65
N SER A 203 3.55 19.15 13.23
CA SER A 203 4.35 20.33 13.50
C SER A 203 3.80 21.58 12.79
N ALA A 204 4.32 22.76 13.13
CA ALA A 204 4.01 23.98 12.38
C ALA A 204 4.44 23.91 10.90
N PHE A 205 5.55 23.21 10.61
CA PHE A 205 5.99 22.92 9.24
C PHE A 205 5.07 21.91 8.59
N GLY A 206 4.68 20.83 9.28
CA GLY A 206 3.77 19.80 8.79
C GLY A 206 2.42 20.36 8.33
N ARG A 207 1.86 21.33 9.04
CA ARG A 207 0.63 22.02 8.60
C ARG A 207 0.81 22.74 7.27
N LYS A 208 1.99 23.33 7.02
CA LYS A 208 2.31 23.97 5.74
C LYS A 208 2.51 22.91 4.63
N VAL A 209 3.14 21.78 4.96
CA VAL A 209 3.33 20.66 4.01
C VAL A 209 1.98 20.13 3.55
N VAL A 210 1.04 19.82 4.47
CA VAL A 210 -0.32 19.35 4.11
C VAL A 210 -1.04 20.37 3.23
N ALA A 211 -0.98 21.67 3.58
CA ALA A 211 -1.60 22.71 2.77
C ALA A 211 -0.98 22.83 1.37
N GLU A 212 0.35 22.70 1.26
CA GLU A 212 1.05 22.73 -0.02
C GLU A 212 0.78 21.48 -0.86
N MET A 213 0.72 20.28 -0.26
CA MET A 213 0.30 19.07 -0.97
C MET A 213 -1.09 19.23 -1.57
N ASN A 214 -2.05 19.79 -0.82
CA ASN A 214 -3.38 20.09 -1.34
C ASN A 214 -3.31 21.08 -2.52
N ARG A 215 -2.49 22.16 -2.38
CA ARG A 215 -2.34 23.19 -3.42
C ARG A 215 -1.82 22.65 -4.75
N VAL A 216 -0.84 21.71 -4.68
CA VAL A 216 -0.22 21.15 -5.89
C VAL A 216 -0.94 19.92 -6.42
N GLY A 217 -1.98 19.42 -5.71
CA GLY A 217 -2.74 18.22 -6.11
C GLY A 217 -1.98 16.91 -5.85
N MET A 218 -1.23 16.84 -4.75
CA MET A 218 -0.62 15.62 -4.22
C MET A 218 -1.45 15.10 -3.05
N MET A 219 -1.84 13.83 -3.05
CA MET A 219 -2.58 13.22 -1.95
C MET A 219 -1.70 13.13 -0.69
N VAL A 220 -2.32 13.35 0.47
CA VAL A 220 -1.70 13.15 1.78
C VAL A 220 -1.96 11.71 2.22
N ASP A 221 -0.90 10.96 2.49
CA ASP A 221 -1.00 9.62 3.06
C ASP A 221 -0.64 9.63 4.54
N LEU A 222 -1.51 9.05 5.36
CA LEU A 222 -1.40 9.01 6.82
C LEU A 222 -1.04 7.62 7.37
N SER A 223 -0.70 6.66 6.54
CA SER A 223 -0.07 5.45 7.03
C SER A 223 1.18 5.82 7.82
N HIS A 224 1.53 5.09 8.86
CA HIS A 224 2.59 5.40 9.83
C HIS A 224 2.35 6.61 10.77
N ALA A 225 1.39 7.47 10.50
CA ALA A 225 1.15 8.65 11.33
C ALA A 225 0.58 8.29 12.71
N ALA A 226 1.01 9.01 13.75
CA ALA A 226 0.39 8.92 15.05
C ALA A 226 -1.09 9.32 14.99
N GLU A 227 -1.91 8.83 15.93
CA GLU A 227 -3.34 9.17 15.98
C GLU A 227 -3.57 10.69 16.06
N SER A 228 -2.75 11.40 16.84
CA SER A 228 -2.78 12.87 16.90
C SER A 228 -2.46 13.52 15.55
N THR A 229 -1.45 13.02 14.85
CA THR A 229 -1.09 13.47 13.49
C THR A 229 -2.24 13.23 12.51
N PHE A 230 -2.90 12.08 12.61
CA PHE A 230 -4.05 11.73 11.76
C PHE A 230 -5.17 12.77 11.88
N TYR A 231 -5.61 13.09 13.11
CA TYR A 231 -6.69 14.07 13.32
C TYR A 231 -6.27 15.49 12.96
N ASP A 232 -5.03 15.88 13.25
CA ASP A 232 -4.48 17.18 12.83
C ASP A 232 -4.46 17.34 11.30
N ALA A 233 -4.04 16.30 10.58
CA ALA A 233 -4.02 16.32 9.13
C ALA A 233 -5.43 16.38 8.51
N LEU A 234 -6.40 15.64 9.08
CA LEU A 234 -7.80 15.76 8.71
C LEU A 234 -8.35 17.18 8.90
N ALA A 235 -7.98 17.84 9.99
CA ALA A 235 -8.44 19.20 10.28
C ALA A 235 -7.82 20.26 9.33
N VAL A 236 -6.60 20.03 8.84
CA VAL A 236 -5.88 20.94 7.94
C VAL A 236 -6.23 20.71 6.47
N SER A 237 -6.37 19.44 6.05
CA SER A 237 -6.60 19.10 4.65
C SER A 237 -7.94 19.63 4.15
N LYS A 238 -7.94 20.14 2.91
CA LYS A 238 -9.14 20.63 2.20
C LYS A 238 -9.66 19.63 1.17
N VAL A 239 -8.96 18.50 1.02
CA VAL A 239 -9.28 17.42 0.08
C VAL A 239 -9.21 16.08 0.82
N PRO A 240 -9.86 15.03 0.29
CA PRO A 240 -9.76 13.70 0.86
C PRO A 240 -8.30 13.25 1.03
N ILE A 241 -8.04 12.52 2.09
CA ILE A 241 -6.73 11.94 2.40
C ILE A 241 -6.81 10.42 2.36
N VAL A 242 -5.66 9.75 2.33
CA VAL A 242 -5.58 8.28 2.29
C VAL A 242 -4.78 7.73 3.45
N CYS A 243 -5.03 6.46 3.79
CA CYS A 243 -4.12 5.62 4.55
C CYS A 243 -3.74 4.47 3.60
N SER A 244 -2.56 4.56 2.98
CA SER A 244 -2.17 3.70 1.86
C SER A 244 -1.99 2.23 2.23
N HIS A 245 -1.64 1.91 3.50
CA HIS A 245 -1.43 0.56 4.01
C HIS A 245 -1.62 0.53 5.54
N SER A 246 -2.85 0.30 6.00
CA SER A 246 -3.22 0.22 7.42
C SER A 246 -4.42 -0.68 7.62
N SER A 247 -4.40 -1.54 8.64
CA SER A 247 -5.49 -2.48 8.93
C SER A 247 -6.34 -2.01 10.13
N SER A 248 -7.23 -2.86 10.65
CA SER A 248 -8.12 -2.54 11.78
C SER A 248 -7.46 -2.80 13.12
N LYS A 249 -7.43 -1.80 13.99
CA LYS A 249 -6.91 -1.92 15.36
C LYS A 249 -7.79 -2.78 16.28
N VAL A 250 -9.07 -2.90 15.96
CA VAL A 250 -10.01 -3.74 16.73
C VAL A 250 -9.66 -5.22 16.56
N LEU A 251 -9.24 -5.65 15.38
CA LEU A 251 -8.88 -7.05 15.12
C LEU A 251 -7.44 -7.37 15.50
N CYS A 252 -6.51 -6.42 15.31
CA CYS A 252 -5.13 -6.55 15.75
C CYS A 252 -4.68 -5.24 16.39
N ASN A 253 -4.47 -5.23 17.71
CA ASN A 253 -4.09 -4.03 18.46
C ASN A 253 -2.63 -3.64 18.23
N HIS A 254 -2.36 -3.15 17.03
CA HIS A 254 -1.05 -2.65 16.63
C HIS A 254 -1.10 -1.12 16.43
N PRO A 255 -0.04 -0.33 16.78
CA PRO A 255 -0.06 1.12 16.64
C PRO A 255 -0.19 1.63 15.20
N ARG A 256 0.14 0.80 14.21
CA ARG A 256 0.00 1.09 12.77
C ARG A 256 -1.43 0.91 12.25
N ASN A 257 -2.28 0.22 12.99
CA ASN A 257 -3.67 -0.04 12.63
C ASN A 257 -4.59 1.10 13.05
N LEU A 258 -5.65 1.32 12.28
CA LEU A 258 -6.64 2.38 12.49
C LEU A 258 -7.71 1.94 13.48
N THR A 259 -8.09 2.84 14.38
CA THR A 259 -9.27 2.69 15.22
C THR A 259 -10.55 2.83 14.39
N ASP A 260 -11.67 2.32 14.90
CA ASP A 260 -12.98 2.51 14.26
C ASP A 260 -13.35 3.99 14.14
N ASP A 261 -12.94 4.82 15.10
CA ASP A 261 -13.19 6.26 15.07
C ASP A 261 -12.34 6.95 13.97
N GLN A 262 -11.08 6.53 13.78
CA GLN A 262 -10.28 7.00 12.65
C GLN A 262 -10.90 6.59 11.31
N LEU A 263 -11.37 5.35 11.18
CA LEU A 263 -12.04 4.87 9.96
C LEU A 263 -13.30 5.69 9.65
N ARG A 264 -14.15 5.97 10.65
CA ARG A 264 -15.34 6.81 10.48
C ARG A 264 -14.99 8.25 10.11
N ALA A 265 -13.98 8.82 10.78
CA ALA A 265 -13.53 10.18 10.52
C ALA A 265 -12.95 10.33 9.10
N LEU A 266 -12.15 9.35 8.65
CA LEU A 266 -11.60 9.30 7.30
C LEU A 266 -12.73 9.23 6.26
N ALA A 267 -13.67 8.33 6.44
CA ALA A 267 -14.81 8.16 5.53
C ALA A 267 -15.69 9.43 5.47
N ALA A 268 -15.98 10.05 6.63
CA ALA A 268 -16.74 11.30 6.69
C ALA A 268 -16.04 12.46 5.94
N ALA A 269 -14.71 12.43 5.84
CA ALA A 269 -13.91 13.37 5.05
C ALA A 269 -13.72 12.94 3.58
N GLY A 270 -14.40 11.87 3.13
CA GLY A 270 -14.30 11.34 1.76
C GLY A 270 -13.01 10.58 1.46
N GLY A 271 -12.20 10.26 2.48
CA GLY A 271 -10.94 9.55 2.34
C GLY A 271 -11.09 8.04 2.19
N VAL A 272 -9.98 7.35 1.98
CA VAL A 272 -9.94 5.90 1.78
C VAL A 272 -8.82 5.28 2.63
N ALA A 273 -9.15 4.22 3.36
CA ALA A 273 -8.19 3.37 4.06
C ALA A 273 -7.94 2.09 3.25
N GLN A 274 -6.66 1.74 3.08
CA GLN A 274 -6.27 0.54 2.34
C GLN A 274 -5.76 -0.51 3.33
N CYS A 275 -6.38 -1.70 3.31
CA CYS A 275 -5.99 -2.81 4.15
C CYS A 275 -4.62 -3.36 3.71
N THR A 276 -3.68 -3.46 4.64
CA THR A 276 -2.35 -4.02 4.39
C THR A 276 -2.31 -5.53 4.67
N PHE A 277 -1.33 -6.21 4.05
CA PHE A 277 -1.15 -7.66 4.20
C PHE A 277 0.12 -8.04 4.98
N TYR A 278 0.68 -7.10 5.74
CA TYR A 278 1.73 -7.43 6.70
C TYR A 278 1.16 -8.27 7.85
N CYS A 279 1.76 -9.45 8.11
CA CYS A 279 1.27 -10.43 9.07
C CYS A 279 1.05 -9.86 10.47
N GLY A 280 2.00 -9.03 10.97
CA GLY A 280 1.93 -8.41 12.30
C GLY A 280 0.87 -7.31 12.45
N PHE A 281 0.23 -6.87 11.34
CA PHE A 281 -0.92 -5.96 11.41
C PHE A 281 -2.25 -6.71 11.28
N LEU A 282 -2.19 -7.98 10.86
CA LEU A 282 -3.37 -8.84 10.75
C LEU A 282 -3.60 -9.65 12.02
N ARG A 283 -2.51 -10.13 12.65
CA ARG A 283 -2.60 -10.96 13.87
C ARG A 283 -1.45 -10.64 14.83
N THR A 284 -1.68 -10.88 16.12
CA THR A 284 -0.62 -10.82 17.15
C THR A 284 0.29 -12.05 17.16
N ASP A 285 -0.23 -13.21 16.70
CA ASP A 285 0.51 -14.44 16.42
C ASP A 285 0.82 -14.50 14.92
N GLU A 286 1.78 -13.68 14.50
CA GLU A 286 2.08 -13.31 13.11
C GLU A 286 2.28 -14.53 12.18
N GLU A 287 2.89 -15.61 12.69
CA GLU A 287 3.15 -16.83 11.95
C GLU A 287 1.88 -17.58 11.48
N ASN A 288 0.72 -17.26 12.09
CA ASN A 288 -0.56 -17.86 11.74
C ASN A 288 -1.44 -16.96 10.87
N ALA A 289 -0.94 -15.79 10.46
CA ALA A 289 -1.68 -14.88 9.59
C ALA A 289 -1.87 -15.47 8.19
N THR A 290 -3.05 -15.30 7.63
CA THR A 290 -3.44 -15.83 6.32
C THR A 290 -4.30 -14.83 5.54
N ILE A 291 -4.66 -15.18 4.31
CA ILE A 291 -5.64 -14.44 3.51
C ILE A 291 -6.99 -14.25 4.23
N ASP A 292 -7.40 -15.20 5.08
CA ASP A 292 -8.68 -15.13 5.80
C ASP A 292 -8.65 -13.99 6.82
N ASP A 293 -7.51 -13.72 7.45
CA ASP A 293 -7.34 -12.58 8.35
C ASP A 293 -7.40 -11.26 7.58
N ALA A 294 -6.76 -11.17 6.41
CA ALA A 294 -6.84 -9.99 5.55
C ALA A 294 -8.29 -9.71 5.13
N VAL A 295 -9.05 -10.73 4.74
CA VAL A 295 -10.49 -10.61 4.41
C VAL A 295 -11.28 -10.16 5.63
N ALA A 296 -11.04 -10.72 6.81
CA ALA A 296 -11.72 -10.32 8.04
C ALA A 296 -11.48 -8.84 8.37
N HIS A 297 -10.24 -8.35 8.22
CA HIS A 297 -9.91 -6.92 8.38
C HIS A 297 -10.68 -6.07 7.38
N MET A 298 -10.68 -6.41 6.10
CA MET A 298 -11.40 -5.66 5.07
C MET A 298 -12.89 -5.59 5.36
N LEU A 299 -13.54 -6.73 5.70
CA LEU A 299 -14.96 -6.78 6.02
C LEU A 299 -15.31 -5.93 7.25
N HIS A 300 -14.46 -5.96 8.30
CA HIS A 300 -14.65 -5.09 9.45
C HIS A 300 -14.54 -3.61 9.07
N MET A 301 -13.49 -3.24 8.32
CA MET A 301 -13.28 -1.87 7.87
C MET A 301 -14.44 -1.37 6.98
N ILE A 302 -14.94 -2.21 6.07
CA ILE A 302 -16.13 -1.92 5.24
C ILE A 302 -17.38 -1.72 6.10
N LYS A 303 -17.58 -2.56 7.13
CA LYS A 303 -18.69 -2.42 8.06
C LYS A 303 -18.66 -1.08 8.82
N VAL A 304 -17.47 -0.57 9.14
CA VAL A 304 -17.28 0.66 9.93
C VAL A 304 -17.33 1.92 9.06
N ALA A 305 -16.66 1.91 7.91
CA ALA A 305 -16.44 3.09 7.07
C ALA A 305 -17.30 3.11 5.78
N GLY A 306 -17.86 1.98 5.38
CA GLY A 306 -18.53 1.82 4.09
C GLY A 306 -17.57 1.33 2.99
N VAL A 307 -18.13 0.63 2.01
CA VAL A 307 -17.34 -0.02 0.93
C VAL A 307 -16.59 0.98 0.05
N ASP A 308 -17.11 2.18 -0.13
CA ASP A 308 -16.50 3.23 -0.96
C ASP A 308 -15.21 3.83 -0.33
N HIS A 309 -14.95 3.50 0.93
CA HIS A 309 -13.84 4.05 1.72
C HIS A 309 -12.77 3.02 2.06
N ILE A 310 -12.86 1.80 1.51
CA ILE A 310 -11.90 0.72 1.80
C ILE A 310 -11.33 0.16 0.50
N GLY A 311 -10.02 -0.02 0.49
CA GLY A 311 -9.27 -0.61 -0.61
C GLY A 311 -8.18 -1.55 -0.12
N ILE A 312 -7.20 -1.83 -0.99
CA ILE A 312 -6.02 -2.66 -0.70
C ILE A 312 -4.73 -1.85 -0.85
N GLY A 313 -3.80 -2.05 0.06
CA GLY A 313 -2.44 -1.54 0.02
C GLY A 313 -1.52 -2.63 0.54
N THR A 314 -0.98 -3.42 -0.38
CA THR A 314 -0.42 -4.74 -0.06
C THR A 314 0.79 -4.70 0.84
N ASP A 315 1.59 -3.64 0.73
CA ASP A 315 2.91 -3.52 1.36
C ASP A 315 3.89 -4.61 0.84
N PHE A 316 3.64 -5.11 -0.38
CA PHE A 316 4.53 -6.07 -1.01
C PHE A 316 5.92 -5.48 -1.20
N ASP A 317 6.92 -6.33 -0.97
CA ASP A 317 8.33 -5.96 -0.97
C ASP A 317 8.75 -5.04 0.20
N GLY A 318 7.79 -4.59 1.05
CA GLY A 318 8.00 -3.81 2.26
C GLY A 318 7.57 -4.53 3.55
N ASP A 319 7.57 -5.84 3.60
CA ASP A 319 7.14 -6.79 4.63
C ASP A 319 5.73 -7.38 4.41
N GLY A 320 4.93 -6.89 3.47
CA GLY A 320 3.60 -7.41 3.16
C GLY A 320 3.65 -8.78 2.47
N GLY A 321 2.62 -9.57 2.72
CA GLY A 321 2.42 -10.90 2.15
C GLY A 321 2.15 -11.98 3.20
N VAL A 322 1.08 -12.74 2.98
CA VAL A 322 0.66 -13.86 3.85
C VAL A 322 0.31 -15.08 2.98
N PRO A 323 0.27 -16.30 3.54
CA PRO A 323 -0.22 -17.47 2.82
C PRO A 323 -1.55 -17.23 2.12
N GLY A 324 -1.60 -17.48 0.81
CA GLY A 324 -2.73 -17.20 -0.06
C GLY A 324 -2.74 -15.79 -0.70
N LEU A 325 -1.87 -14.88 -0.23
CA LEU A 325 -1.60 -13.54 -0.76
C LEU A 325 -0.10 -13.21 -0.67
N ALA A 326 0.76 -14.10 -1.14
CA ALA A 326 2.21 -13.97 -0.98
C ALA A 326 2.88 -13.08 -2.05
N SER A 327 2.18 -12.73 -3.11
CA SER A 327 2.65 -11.83 -4.16
C SER A 327 1.49 -11.30 -5.01
N ALA A 328 1.78 -10.37 -5.91
CA ALA A 328 0.77 -9.83 -6.82
C ALA A 328 0.08 -10.91 -7.67
N SER A 329 0.72 -12.06 -7.96
CA SER A 329 0.10 -13.17 -8.70
C SER A 329 -1.05 -13.83 -7.94
N GLU A 330 -1.10 -13.69 -6.62
CA GLU A 330 -2.12 -14.30 -5.75
C GLU A 330 -3.29 -13.36 -5.41
N LEU A 331 -3.26 -12.09 -5.84
CA LEU A 331 -4.36 -11.14 -5.58
C LEU A 331 -5.71 -11.61 -6.12
N ILE A 332 -5.73 -12.46 -7.14
CA ILE A 332 -6.95 -13.11 -7.60
C ILE A 332 -7.61 -13.97 -6.51
N ASN A 333 -6.85 -14.51 -5.55
CA ASN A 333 -7.39 -15.27 -4.45
C ASN A 333 -8.19 -14.37 -3.50
N LEU A 334 -7.74 -13.12 -3.27
CA LEU A 334 -8.51 -12.14 -2.52
C LEU A 334 -9.87 -11.86 -3.17
N THR A 335 -9.88 -11.64 -4.49
CA THR A 335 -11.13 -11.44 -5.24
C THR A 335 -12.07 -12.64 -5.10
N ARG A 336 -11.54 -13.86 -5.19
CA ARG A 336 -12.31 -15.10 -5.00
C ARG A 336 -12.90 -15.22 -3.60
N ARG A 337 -12.14 -14.83 -2.57
CA ARG A 337 -12.60 -14.85 -1.16
C ARG A 337 -13.69 -13.79 -0.94
N LEU A 338 -13.47 -12.56 -1.41
CA LEU A 338 -14.47 -11.49 -1.28
C LEU A 338 -15.76 -11.76 -2.08
N GLN A 339 -15.69 -12.51 -3.18
CA GLN A 339 -16.89 -12.95 -3.92
C GLN A 339 -17.67 -14.07 -3.21
N ALA A 340 -17.10 -14.70 -2.20
CA ALA A 340 -17.72 -15.76 -1.43
C ALA A 340 -18.42 -15.24 -0.15
N GLU A 341 -18.09 -14.01 0.29
CA GLU A 341 -18.72 -13.30 1.40
C GLU A 341 -19.95 -12.51 0.97
#